data_3c403169c2be1fc9eadc6b61821d0ba4
#
_entry.id   3c403169c2be1fc9eadc6b61821d0ba4
#
_cell.length_a   1.000
_cell.length_b   1.000
_cell.length_c   1.000
_cell.angle_alpha   90.00
_cell.angle_beta   90.00
_cell.angle_gamma   90.00
#
_symmetry.space_group_name_H-M   'P 1'
#
loop_
_entity.id
_entity.type
_entity.pdbx_description
1 polymer ?
#
loop_
_entity_poly.entity_id
_entity_poly.type
_entity_poly.pdbx_seq_one_letter_code
_entity_poly.pdbx_strand_id
1 'polypeptide(L)'
;IKPEDIEKELTAKWVKEDSFVPIKKIAKVKELDLLALDPDETIVEEQKRQEKLLKISGVMISDVEVREYPLKDEAAHLVGYVQNVTAEDLEKHAGEGYTNASVIGKTGLEGVYEKELKGENGCKIYIADSEGKEKEQLAYKIVKDGKDIKLTIDADLQAQLYKNFKSDKSCSIAMNPFTGEVLAMVSTPSYDTNAFIMGMSKKQWDRLNKDKKQPLYNRFRQVWCPGSTFKPVIAAIGLQSEAFTGTDNFGNEGHSWQKDKTWGTYHVTTLHTYSPVILKNALIYSDNIYFAKAALKIGTEEMERSLSMLGFHSSIPFEIMMAESKFSNNKHIQSEVGLADTGYGQGQVLVNPLHLACIYTSFCNDGNVLKPYLLYKENAKAEQWISEVFSKSVSQEVLEGIKSVVNDSHGTGYAIHRKDMILAGKTGTAEIKESQSDTTGTELGWFAVMTPDKKNKKPILIVSMVEDVKGIGGSGYVVKKDKAVLDKWFGKN
;
A
#
# COMPACT_ATOMS: atom_id res chain seq x y z
N ILE A 1 -25.41 -20.27 -15.55
CA ILE A 1 -26.55 -19.30 -15.52
C ILE A 1 -27.78 -20.13 -15.19
N LYS A 2 -28.55 -19.72 -14.20
CA LYS A 2 -29.81 -20.35 -13.87
C LYS A 2 -30.95 -19.72 -14.68
N PRO A 3 -32.01 -20.48 -15.01
CA PRO A 3 -33.15 -19.91 -15.74
C PRO A 3 -33.72 -18.65 -15.09
N GLU A 4 -33.77 -18.62 -13.73
CA GLU A 4 -34.28 -17.49 -12.95
C GLU A 4 -33.43 -16.22 -13.14
N ASP A 5 -32.11 -16.35 -13.32
CA ASP A 5 -31.21 -15.22 -13.58
C ASP A 5 -31.46 -14.63 -14.97
N ILE A 6 -31.74 -15.47 -15.98
CA ILE A 6 -32.09 -15.07 -17.34
C ILE A 6 -33.44 -14.37 -17.34
N GLU A 7 -34.45 -14.95 -16.72
CA GLU A 7 -35.79 -14.39 -16.63
C GLU A 7 -35.79 -13.00 -15.98
N LYS A 8 -35.00 -12.82 -14.92
CA LYS A 8 -34.83 -11.53 -14.26
C LYS A 8 -34.26 -10.47 -15.18
N GLU A 9 -33.24 -10.79 -15.97
CA GLU A 9 -32.65 -9.85 -16.93
C GLU A 9 -33.64 -9.52 -18.07
N LEU A 10 -34.37 -10.51 -18.58
CA LEU A 10 -35.36 -10.32 -19.65
C LEU A 10 -36.59 -9.54 -19.20
N THR A 11 -36.94 -9.57 -17.92
CA THR A 11 -38.09 -8.86 -17.36
C THR A 11 -37.73 -7.47 -16.80
N ALA A 12 -36.49 -7.03 -16.95
CA ALA A 12 -36.06 -5.70 -16.52
C ALA A 12 -36.82 -4.58 -17.26
N LYS A 13 -37.18 -3.50 -16.54
CA LYS A 13 -38.03 -2.40 -17.06
C LYS A 13 -37.52 -1.71 -18.33
N TRP A 14 -36.21 -1.81 -18.61
CA TRP A 14 -35.58 -1.21 -19.78
C TRP A 14 -35.65 -2.09 -21.05
N VAL A 15 -35.95 -3.39 -20.87
CA VAL A 15 -36.03 -4.35 -21.98
C VAL A 15 -37.31 -4.11 -22.77
N LYS A 16 -37.16 -3.91 -24.07
CA LYS A 16 -38.26 -3.77 -25.05
C LYS A 16 -38.21 -4.98 -25.99
N GLU A 17 -39.27 -5.15 -26.79
CA GLU A 17 -39.29 -6.07 -27.89
C GLU A 17 -38.08 -5.83 -28.80
N ASP A 18 -37.40 -6.87 -29.23
CA ASP A 18 -36.16 -6.85 -30.02
C ASP A 18 -34.92 -6.26 -29.34
N SER A 19 -34.95 -6.05 -28.04
CA SER A 19 -33.76 -5.60 -27.28
C SER A 19 -32.72 -6.71 -27.19
N PHE A 20 -31.45 -6.38 -27.47
CA PHE A 20 -30.33 -7.22 -27.08
C PHE A 20 -30.10 -7.14 -25.58
N VAL A 21 -30.29 -8.25 -24.88
CA VAL A 21 -30.12 -8.33 -23.42
C VAL A 21 -28.84 -9.11 -23.09
N PRO A 22 -27.79 -8.44 -22.61
CA PRO A 22 -26.55 -9.11 -22.24
C PRO A 22 -26.75 -9.93 -20.97
N ILE A 23 -26.61 -11.24 -21.07
CA ILE A 23 -26.83 -12.17 -19.93
C ILE A 23 -25.52 -12.45 -19.20
N LYS A 24 -24.41 -12.63 -19.93
CA LYS A 24 -23.12 -12.98 -19.32
C LYS A 24 -21.95 -12.66 -20.26
N LYS A 25 -20.84 -12.20 -19.68
CA LYS A 25 -19.55 -12.11 -20.34
C LYS A 25 -18.81 -13.45 -20.20
N ILE A 26 -18.17 -13.89 -21.27
CA ILE A 26 -17.29 -15.06 -21.33
C ILE A 26 -15.99 -14.67 -22.01
N ALA A 27 -14.89 -15.31 -21.66
CA ALA A 27 -13.61 -15.06 -22.31
C ALA A 27 -13.66 -15.52 -23.77
N LYS A 28 -13.08 -14.74 -24.69
CA LYS A 28 -12.91 -15.13 -26.08
C LYS A 28 -11.68 -16.03 -26.19
N VAL A 29 -11.88 -17.24 -26.67
CA VAL A 29 -10.78 -18.17 -26.96
C VAL A 29 -10.23 -17.84 -28.36
N LYS A 30 -8.95 -17.51 -28.44
CA LYS A 30 -8.25 -17.27 -29.71
C LYS A 30 -7.84 -18.60 -30.32
N GLU A 31 -7.92 -18.74 -31.66
CA GLU A 31 -7.49 -19.94 -32.35
C GLU A 31 -6.02 -20.33 -32.07
N LEU A 32 -5.13 -19.33 -31.90
CA LEU A 32 -3.73 -19.54 -31.57
C LEU A 32 -3.53 -20.18 -30.18
N ASP A 33 -4.42 -19.93 -29.24
CA ASP A 33 -4.33 -20.50 -27.89
C ASP A 33 -4.74 -21.98 -27.89
N LEU A 34 -5.59 -22.38 -28.83
CA LEU A 34 -6.02 -23.76 -29.02
C LEU A 34 -5.00 -24.62 -29.79
N LEU A 35 -4.16 -23.97 -30.60
CA LEU A 35 -3.08 -24.61 -31.35
C LEU A 35 -1.80 -24.79 -30.54
N ALA A 36 -1.74 -24.30 -29.30
CA ALA A 36 -0.65 -24.54 -28.41
C ALA A 36 -0.45 -26.03 -28.13
N LEU A 37 0.80 -26.47 -28.04
CA LEU A 37 1.16 -27.87 -27.80
C LEU A 37 0.59 -28.44 -26.49
N ASP A 38 0.25 -27.56 -25.53
CA ASP A 38 -0.39 -27.92 -24.27
C ASP A 38 -1.33 -26.75 -23.86
N PRO A 39 -2.54 -26.68 -24.41
CA PRO A 39 -3.48 -25.62 -24.09
C PRO A 39 -3.91 -25.71 -22.63
N ASP A 40 -3.89 -24.58 -21.90
CA ASP A 40 -4.36 -24.47 -20.52
C ASP A 40 -5.78 -25.06 -20.40
N GLU A 41 -6.02 -25.87 -19.36
CA GLU A 41 -7.34 -26.50 -19.10
C GLU A 41 -8.47 -25.47 -19.13
N THR A 42 -8.20 -24.24 -18.67
CA THR A 42 -9.16 -23.12 -18.66
C THR A 42 -9.61 -22.73 -20.07
N ILE A 43 -8.70 -22.74 -21.05
CA ILE A 43 -8.97 -22.41 -22.46
C ILE A 43 -9.90 -23.47 -23.07
N VAL A 44 -9.61 -24.75 -22.82
CA VAL A 44 -10.43 -25.89 -23.31
C VAL A 44 -11.83 -25.85 -22.67
N GLU A 45 -11.95 -25.51 -21.41
CA GLU A 45 -13.25 -25.36 -20.72
C GLU A 45 -14.08 -24.20 -21.28
N GLU A 46 -13.47 -23.05 -21.57
CA GLU A 46 -14.17 -21.90 -22.14
C GLU A 46 -14.64 -22.20 -23.59
N GLN A 47 -13.84 -22.87 -24.40
CA GLN A 47 -14.28 -23.31 -25.73
C GLN A 47 -15.51 -24.23 -25.66
N LYS A 48 -15.47 -25.26 -24.78
CA LYS A 48 -16.61 -26.14 -24.55
C LYS A 48 -17.85 -25.40 -24.09
N ARG A 49 -17.65 -24.32 -23.31
CA ARG A 49 -18.74 -23.46 -22.84
C ARG A 49 -19.35 -22.66 -23.97
N GLN A 50 -18.56 -22.07 -24.86
CA GLN A 50 -19.02 -21.35 -26.05
C GLN A 50 -19.80 -22.28 -27.00
N GLU A 51 -19.28 -23.47 -27.30
CA GLU A 51 -19.94 -24.45 -28.13
C GLU A 51 -21.30 -24.88 -27.55
N LYS A 52 -21.42 -25.03 -26.23
CA LYS A 52 -22.69 -25.37 -25.60
C LYS A 52 -23.69 -24.21 -25.68
N LEU A 53 -23.25 -22.97 -25.55
CA LEU A 53 -24.13 -21.80 -25.65
C LEU A 53 -24.66 -21.62 -27.08
N LEU A 54 -23.84 -21.80 -28.10
CA LEU A 54 -24.24 -21.71 -29.51
C LEU A 54 -25.26 -22.77 -29.92
N LYS A 55 -25.39 -23.87 -29.20
CA LYS A 55 -26.43 -24.91 -29.44
C LYS A 55 -27.80 -24.52 -28.88
N ILE A 56 -27.91 -23.44 -28.07
CA ILE A 56 -29.17 -23.00 -27.50
C ILE A 56 -29.86 -22.04 -28.49
N SER A 57 -31.06 -22.39 -28.96
CA SER A 57 -31.85 -21.52 -29.84
C SER A 57 -32.14 -20.19 -29.18
N GLY A 58 -31.94 -19.07 -29.89
CA GLY A 58 -32.15 -17.70 -29.40
C GLY A 58 -30.98 -17.12 -28.62
N VAL A 59 -29.87 -17.86 -28.43
CA VAL A 59 -28.64 -17.31 -27.84
C VAL A 59 -27.72 -16.82 -28.95
N MET A 60 -27.27 -15.58 -28.82
CA MET A 60 -26.27 -14.95 -29.66
C MET A 60 -25.01 -14.64 -28.86
N ILE A 61 -23.84 -14.85 -29.42
CA ILE A 61 -22.57 -14.42 -28.87
C ILE A 61 -22.07 -13.26 -29.72
N SER A 62 -21.77 -12.13 -29.08
CA SER A 62 -21.15 -10.97 -29.71
C SER A 62 -19.85 -10.60 -29.00
N ASP A 63 -18.88 -10.10 -29.76
CA ASP A 63 -17.64 -9.60 -29.20
C ASP A 63 -17.88 -8.23 -28.55
N VAL A 64 -17.32 -8.04 -27.38
CA VAL A 64 -17.25 -6.75 -26.69
C VAL A 64 -15.83 -6.50 -26.19
N GLU A 65 -15.34 -5.30 -26.39
CA GLU A 65 -14.08 -4.88 -25.80
C GLU A 65 -14.27 -4.60 -24.32
N VAL A 66 -13.35 -5.10 -23.51
CA VAL A 66 -13.38 -4.89 -22.05
C VAL A 66 -11.99 -4.52 -21.55
N ARG A 67 -11.93 -3.83 -20.42
CA ARG A 67 -10.69 -3.57 -19.71
C ARG A 67 -10.08 -4.90 -19.26
N GLU A 68 -8.80 -5.09 -19.52
CA GLU A 68 -8.01 -6.23 -19.02
C GLU A 68 -6.95 -5.74 -18.03
N TYR A 69 -6.76 -6.51 -16.97
CA TYR A 69 -5.76 -6.25 -15.93
C TYR A 69 -4.72 -7.36 -15.91
N PRO A 70 -3.57 -7.19 -16.61
CA PRO A 70 -2.56 -8.25 -16.74
C PRO A 70 -1.95 -8.69 -15.42
N LEU A 71 -1.80 -7.77 -14.46
CA LEU A 71 -1.27 -8.06 -13.12
C LEU A 71 -2.31 -8.64 -12.15
N LYS A 72 -3.58 -8.74 -12.55
CA LYS A 72 -4.65 -9.38 -11.78
C LYS A 72 -4.65 -8.96 -10.30
N ASP A 73 -4.51 -9.94 -9.40
CA ASP A 73 -4.46 -9.79 -7.95
C ASP A 73 -3.16 -9.12 -7.43
N GLU A 74 -2.06 -9.14 -8.19
CA GLU A 74 -0.78 -8.55 -7.82
C GLU A 74 -0.84 -7.02 -7.69
N ALA A 75 -1.74 -6.36 -8.44
CA ALA A 75 -1.89 -4.91 -8.45
C ALA A 75 -3.33 -4.43 -8.19
N ALA A 76 -4.24 -5.31 -7.80
CA ALA A 76 -5.67 -5.00 -7.68
C ALA A 76 -5.97 -3.78 -6.80
N HIS A 77 -5.34 -3.69 -5.64
CA HIS A 77 -5.55 -2.59 -4.71
C HIS A 77 -4.95 -1.25 -5.18
N LEU A 78 -3.94 -1.31 -6.05
CA LEU A 78 -3.30 -0.13 -6.64
C LEU A 78 -4.07 0.34 -7.87
N VAL A 79 -4.23 -0.55 -8.85
CA VAL A 79 -4.88 -0.21 -10.13
C VAL A 79 -6.38 -0.01 -9.96
N GLY A 80 -7.02 -0.85 -9.15
CA GLY A 80 -8.46 -0.86 -9.04
C GLY A 80 -9.14 -1.55 -10.22
N TYR A 81 -10.39 -1.22 -10.47
CA TYR A 81 -11.18 -1.80 -11.56
C TYR A 81 -12.27 -0.84 -12.04
N VAL A 82 -12.74 -1.07 -13.26
CA VAL A 82 -13.93 -0.41 -13.81
C VAL A 82 -15.15 -1.32 -13.66
N GLN A 83 -16.34 -0.72 -13.57
CA GLN A 83 -17.63 -1.42 -13.62
C GLN A 83 -18.63 -0.63 -14.47
N ASN A 84 -19.72 -1.28 -14.87
CA ASN A 84 -20.82 -0.58 -15.51
C ASN A 84 -21.35 0.50 -14.58
N VAL A 85 -21.71 1.64 -15.14
CA VAL A 85 -22.31 2.75 -14.40
C VAL A 85 -23.61 2.30 -13.74
N THR A 86 -23.86 2.79 -12.53
CA THR A 86 -25.11 2.65 -11.82
C THR A 86 -26.00 3.89 -12.02
N ALA A 87 -27.27 3.84 -11.62
CA ALA A 87 -28.14 5.02 -11.62
C ALA A 87 -27.55 6.16 -10.76
N GLU A 88 -26.93 5.83 -9.64
CA GLU A 88 -26.25 6.79 -8.75
C GLU A 88 -25.02 7.41 -9.45
N ASP A 89 -24.21 6.63 -10.18
CA ASP A 89 -23.10 7.15 -10.96
C ASP A 89 -23.58 8.15 -12.02
N LEU A 90 -24.68 7.83 -12.74
CA LEU A 90 -25.24 8.72 -13.75
C LEU A 90 -25.76 10.02 -13.17
N GLU A 91 -26.36 9.98 -11.99
CA GLU A 91 -26.81 11.18 -11.28
C GLU A 91 -25.63 12.03 -10.81
N LYS A 92 -24.64 11.41 -10.19
CA LYS A 92 -23.43 12.07 -9.67
C LYS A 92 -22.57 12.71 -10.77
N HIS A 93 -22.53 12.09 -11.95
CA HIS A 93 -21.74 12.51 -13.10
C HIS A 93 -22.62 13.03 -14.25
N ALA A 94 -23.76 13.65 -13.92
CA ALA A 94 -24.68 14.19 -14.91
C ALA A 94 -23.99 15.23 -15.82
N GLY A 95 -24.15 15.09 -17.14
CA GLY A 95 -23.51 15.97 -18.12
C GLY A 95 -22.06 15.61 -18.48
N GLU A 96 -21.46 14.62 -17.85
CA GLU A 96 -20.09 14.18 -18.13
C GLU A 96 -20.00 13.14 -19.29
N GLY A 97 -21.12 12.88 -19.98
CA GLY A 97 -21.16 12.02 -21.16
C GLY A 97 -21.28 10.52 -20.87
N TYR A 98 -21.63 10.11 -19.65
CA TYR A 98 -21.94 8.73 -19.33
C TYR A 98 -23.33 8.32 -19.81
N THR A 99 -23.47 7.07 -20.23
CA THR A 99 -24.71 6.41 -20.62
C THR A 99 -24.87 5.12 -19.82
N ASN A 100 -26.02 4.49 -19.87
CA ASN A 100 -26.26 3.18 -19.25
C ASN A 100 -25.30 2.07 -19.71
N ALA A 101 -24.68 2.24 -20.88
CA ALA A 101 -23.71 1.30 -21.45
C ALA A 101 -22.26 1.64 -21.09
N SER A 102 -22.02 2.77 -20.40
CA SER A 102 -20.67 3.20 -20.02
C SER A 102 -20.13 2.38 -18.87
N VAL A 103 -18.80 2.35 -18.75
CA VAL A 103 -18.06 1.88 -17.58
C VAL A 103 -17.42 3.06 -16.86
N ILE A 104 -17.16 2.92 -15.59
CA ILE A 104 -16.54 3.95 -14.74
C ILE A 104 -15.55 3.31 -13.78
N GLY A 105 -14.42 3.95 -13.53
CA GLY A 105 -13.44 3.55 -12.52
C GLY A 105 -14.02 3.63 -11.12
N LYS A 106 -13.98 2.52 -10.38
CA LYS A 106 -14.58 2.42 -9.05
C LYS A 106 -13.59 2.60 -7.91
N THR A 107 -12.38 2.13 -8.10
CA THR A 107 -11.34 2.14 -7.05
C THR A 107 -9.96 2.34 -7.66
N GLY A 108 -8.95 2.56 -6.82
CA GLY A 108 -7.55 2.65 -7.23
C GLY A 108 -7.31 3.73 -8.28
N LEU A 109 -6.32 3.50 -9.13
CA LEU A 109 -5.94 4.45 -10.18
C LEU A 109 -7.00 4.61 -11.27
N GLU A 110 -7.80 3.56 -11.54
CA GLU A 110 -8.94 3.67 -12.45
C GLU A 110 -9.93 4.76 -11.98
N GLY A 111 -10.19 4.82 -10.68
CA GLY A 111 -11.06 5.88 -10.12
C GLY A 111 -10.37 7.24 -10.02
N VAL A 112 -9.06 7.27 -9.70
CA VAL A 112 -8.29 8.52 -9.56
C VAL A 112 -8.15 9.23 -10.91
N TYR A 113 -7.86 8.47 -11.97
CA TYR A 113 -7.59 8.98 -13.31
C TYR A 113 -8.75 8.74 -14.29
N GLU A 114 -9.98 8.57 -13.80
CA GLU A 114 -11.15 8.32 -14.62
C GLU A 114 -11.32 9.35 -15.74
N LYS A 115 -11.09 10.64 -15.44
CA LYS A 115 -11.24 11.73 -16.42
C LYS A 115 -10.25 11.64 -17.58
N GLU A 116 -9.02 11.21 -17.27
CA GLU A 116 -7.96 11.03 -18.25
C GLU A 116 -8.15 9.75 -19.06
N LEU A 117 -8.56 8.66 -18.40
CA LEU A 117 -8.66 7.33 -19.00
C LEU A 117 -9.91 7.14 -19.83
N LYS A 118 -11.01 7.84 -19.51
CA LYS A 118 -12.33 7.65 -20.14
C LYS A 118 -12.40 8.08 -21.60
N GLY A 119 -11.70 9.16 -21.97
CA GLY A 119 -11.88 9.80 -23.28
C GLY A 119 -13.17 10.61 -23.42
N GLU A 120 -13.54 10.93 -24.64
CA GLU A 120 -14.76 11.66 -24.97
C GLU A 120 -15.56 10.92 -26.05
N ASN A 121 -16.85 10.70 -25.78
CA ASN A 121 -17.75 10.10 -26.77
C ASN A 121 -17.93 11.00 -27.99
N GLY A 122 -17.85 10.40 -29.16
CA GLY A 122 -18.31 11.03 -30.40
C GLY A 122 -19.84 10.98 -30.52
N CYS A 123 -20.39 11.81 -31.37
CA CYS A 123 -21.78 11.72 -31.76
C CYS A 123 -21.97 12.16 -33.23
N LYS A 124 -23.02 11.65 -33.87
CA LYS A 124 -23.41 12.00 -35.22
C LYS A 124 -24.88 12.29 -35.22
N ILE A 125 -25.25 13.45 -35.79
CA ILE A 125 -26.62 13.86 -36.00
C ILE A 125 -26.90 13.81 -37.49
N TYR A 126 -27.90 13.06 -37.91
CA TYR A 126 -28.26 12.90 -39.32
C TYR A 126 -29.76 12.80 -39.50
N ILE A 127 -30.22 13.12 -40.72
CA ILE A 127 -31.58 12.88 -41.17
C ILE A 127 -31.66 11.46 -41.67
N ALA A 128 -32.61 10.68 -41.16
CA ALA A 128 -32.89 9.33 -41.63
C ALA A 128 -34.19 9.28 -42.43
N ASP A 129 -34.31 8.31 -43.34
CA ASP A 129 -35.60 8.01 -43.99
C ASP A 129 -36.50 7.13 -43.10
N SER A 130 -37.65 6.72 -43.61
CA SER A 130 -38.64 5.89 -42.90
C SER A 130 -38.11 4.48 -42.56
N GLU A 131 -37.06 4.04 -43.22
CA GLU A 131 -36.39 2.74 -42.98
C GLU A 131 -35.17 2.89 -42.06
N GLY A 132 -34.90 4.11 -41.53
CA GLY A 132 -33.77 4.38 -40.67
C GLY A 132 -32.41 4.57 -41.36
N LYS A 133 -32.40 4.62 -42.71
CA LYS A 133 -31.20 4.85 -43.50
C LYS A 133 -30.79 6.32 -43.49
N GLU A 134 -29.50 6.56 -43.23
CA GLU A 134 -28.93 7.90 -43.24
C GLU A 134 -29.09 8.57 -44.65
N LYS A 135 -29.69 9.76 -44.69
CA LYS A 135 -29.79 10.60 -45.88
C LYS A 135 -28.82 11.74 -45.91
N GLU A 136 -28.75 12.50 -44.83
CA GLU A 136 -27.91 13.69 -44.73
C GLU A 136 -27.32 13.82 -43.33
N GLN A 137 -25.99 14.00 -43.22
CA GLN A 137 -25.31 14.29 -41.96
C GLN A 137 -25.37 15.78 -41.67
N LEU A 138 -26.00 16.16 -40.55
CA LEU A 138 -26.14 17.55 -40.11
C LEU A 138 -24.95 18.03 -39.28
N ALA A 139 -24.45 17.15 -38.36
CA ALA A 139 -23.33 17.47 -37.49
C ALA A 139 -22.66 16.18 -37.00
N TYR A 140 -21.40 16.30 -36.63
CA TYR A 140 -20.70 15.22 -35.92
C TYR A 140 -19.68 15.77 -34.94
N LYS A 141 -19.44 15.03 -33.86
CA LYS A 141 -18.33 15.21 -32.93
C LYS A 141 -17.44 13.96 -33.01
N ILE A 142 -16.16 14.16 -33.24
CA ILE A 142 -15.18 13.06 -33.30
C ILE A 142 -15.01 12.48 -31.90
N VAL A 143 -14.95 11.15 -31.81
CA VAL A 143 -14.53 10.42 -30.61
C VAL A 143 -13.08 10.77 -30.27
N LYS A 144 -12.78 10.91 -28.98
CA LYS A 144 -11.41 11.03 -28.51
C LYS A 144 -11.13 9.91 -27.52
N ASP A 145 -10.06 9.18 -27.78
CA ASP A 145 -9.61 8.15 -26.87
C ASP A 145 -9.09 8.74 -25.55
N GLY A 146 -9.14 7.94 -24.49
CA GLY A 146 -8.53 8.27 -23.22
C GLY A 146 -7.01 8.36 -23.35
N LYS A 147 -6.39 8.97 -22.36
CA LYS A 147 -4.92 9.14 -22.32
C LYS A 147 -4.27 7.94 -21.65
N ASP A 148 -3.14 7.53 -22.18
CA ASP A 148 -2.27 6.57 -21.48
C ASP A 148 -1.67 7.21 -20.23
N ILE A 149 -1.68 6.47 -19.14
CA ILE A 149 -1.09 6.88 -17.87
C ILE A 149 0.13 6.01 -17.60
N LYS A 150 1.32 6.59 -17.68
CA LYS A 150 2.57 5.93 -17.32
C LYS A 150 2.91 6.15 -15.85
N LEU A 151 3.18 5.05 -15.14
CA LEU A 151 3.48 5.06 -13.71
C LEU A 151 4.97 4.82 -13.45
N THR A 152 5.41 5.17 -12.25
CA THR A 152 6.75 4.85 -11.71
C THR A 152 6.85 3.42 -11.20
N ILE A 153 5.75 2.68 -11.19
CA ILE A 153 5.67 1.29 -10.71
C ILE A 153 6.56 0.37 -11.54
N ASP A 154 7.43 -0.37 -10.87
CA ASP A 154 8.15 -1.51 -11.43
C ASP A 154 7.27 -2.75 -11.28
N ALA A 155 6.78 -3.26 -12.41
CA ALA A 155 5.83 -4.38 -12.42
C ALA A 155 6.44 -5.68 -11.85
N ASP A 156 7.73 -5.92 -12.07
CA ASP A 156 8.41 -7.09 -11.54
C ASP A 156 8.58 -7.00 -10.02
N LEU A 157 8.90 -5.81 -9.49
CA LEU A 157 8.98 -5.57 -8.04
C LEU A 157 7.60 -5.70 -7.39
N GLN A 158 6.55 -5.14 -8.01
CA GLN A 158 5.16 -5.28 -7.57
C GLN A 158 4.76 -6.75 -7.44
N ALA A 159 4.98 -7.54 -8.49
CA ALA A 159 4.71 -8.96 -8.53
C ALA A 159 5.54 -9.74 -7.49
N GLN A 160 6.82 -9.36 -7.29
CA GLN A 160 7.69 -10.00 -6.31
C GLN A 160 7.20 -9.77 -4.87
N LEU A 161 6.90 -8.54 -4.50
CA LEU A 161 6.35 -8.20 -3.18
C LEU A 161 5.04 -8.95 -2.96
N TYR A 162 4.12 -8.90 -3.94
CA TYR A 162 2.87 -9.65 -3.85
C TYR A 162 3.12 -11.16 -3.62
N LYS A 163 3.94 -11.80 -4.44
CA LYS A 163 4.25 -13.23 -4.35
C LYS A 163 4.80 -13.64 -2.99
N ASN A 164 5.67 -12.81 -2.40
CA ASN A 164 6.26 -13.10 -1.10
C ASN A 164 5.27 -12.96 0.05
N PHE A 165 4.29 -12.05 -0.06
CA PHE A 165 3.36 -11.73 1.03
C PHE A 165 1.92 -12.22 0.80
N LYS A 166 1.58 -12.82 -0.34
CA LYS A 166 0.19 -13.15 -0.75
C LYS A 166 -0.62 -13.98 0.24
N SER A 167 0.05 -14.77 1.09
CA SER A 167 -0.61 -15.60 2.12
C SER A 167 -0.91 -14.85 3.41
N ASP A 168 -0.34 -13.66 3.58
CA ASP A 168 -0.41 -12.88 4.81
C ASP A 168 -1.45 -11.76 4.70
N LYS A 169 -1.89 -11.25 5.83
CA LYS A 169 -2.54 -9.95 5.92
C LYS A 169 -1.43 -8.90 6.03
N SER A 170 -1.08 -8.26 4.92
CA SER A 170 0.09 -7.38 4.89
C SER A 170 -0.04 -6.21 3.91
N CYS A 171 0.87 -5.27 4.04
CA CYS A 171 1.14 -4.27 3.01
C CYS A 171 2.63 -3.97 2.89
N SER A 172 3.04 -3.60 1.67
CA SER A 172 4.40 -3.17 1.38
C SER A 172 4.38 -1.95 0.46
N ILE A 173 5.20 -0.97 0.79
CA ILE A 173 5.51 0.19 -0.04
C ILE A 173 6.98 0.11 -0.43
N ALA A 174 7.27 0.21 -1.72
CA ALA A 174 8.63 0.39 -2.19
C ALA A 174 8.74 1.74 -2.92
N MET A 175 9.80 2.49 -2.63
CA MET A 175 10.06 3.77 -3.29
C MET A 175 11.56 3.98 -3.52
N ASN A 176 11.88 4.87 -4.45
CA ASN A 176 13.24 5.36 -4.60
C ASN A 176 13.50 6.42 -3.51
N PRO A 177 14.45 6.17 -2.58
CA PRO A 177 14.67 7.07 -1.44
C PRO A 177 15.28 8.42 -1.83
N PHE A 178 15.70 8.61 -3.09
CA PHE A 178 16.38 9.82 -3.56
C PHE A 178 15.56 10.65 -4.56
N THR A 179 14.47 10.08 -5.10
CA THR A 179 13.61 10.77 -6.08
C THR A 179 12.16 10.92 -5.61
N GLY A 180 11.71 10.08 -4.68
CA GLY A 180 10.31 10.04 -4.26
C GLY A 180 9.40 9.17 -5.16
N GLU A 181 9.94 8.57 -6.23
CA GLU A 181 9.21 7.61 -7.08
C GLU A 181 8.71 6.43 -6.26
N VAL A 182 7.41 6.16 -6.31
CA VAL A 182 6.83 4.96 -5.72
C VAL A 182 6.94 3.83 -6.72
N LEU A 183 7.73 2.81 -6.37
CA LEU A 183 8.08 1.69 -7.25
C LEU A 183 7.14 0.49 -7.09
N ALA A 184 6.51 0.32 -5.94
CA ALA A 184 5.49 -0.71 -5.70
C ALA A 184 4.60 -0.34 -4.52
N MET A 185 3.33 -0.76 -4.60
CA MET A 185 2.33 -0.66 -3.52
C MET A 185 1.50 -1.94 -3.48
N VAL A 186 1.71 -2.76 -2.48
CA VAL A 186 1.08 -4.07 -2.36
C VAL A 186 0.22 -4.12 -1.10
N SER A 187 -0.98 -4.68 -1.22
CA SER A 187 -1.85 -5.06 -0.10
C SER A 187 -2.28 -6.50 -0.28
N THR A 188 -2.15 -7.32 0.75
CA THR A 188 -2.48 -8.75 0.72
C THR A 188 -3.33 -9.17 1.93
N PRO A 189 -4.14 -10.24 1.78
CA PRO A 189 -4.47 -10.86 0.50
C PRO A 189 -5.18 -9.90 -0.43
N SER A 190 -5.34 -10.29 -1.69
CA SER A 190 -5.94 -9.47 -2.74
C SER A 190 -7.00 -10.25 -3.51
N TYR A 191 -7.48 -9.70 -4.61
CA TYR A 191 -8.54 -10.25 -5.44
C TYR A 191 -8.21 -10.07 -6.92
N ASP A 192 -8.73 -10.97 -7.79
CA ASP A 192 -8.59 -10.81 -9.24
C ASP A 192 -9.51 -9.69 -9.75
N THR A 193 -8.92 -8.60 -10.23
CA THR A 193 -9.64 -7.46 -10.81
C THR A 193 -10.44 -7.84 -12.04
N ASN A 194 -9.98 -8.78 -12.85
CA ASN A 194 -10.71 -9.24 -14.04
C ASN A 194 -12.04 -9.92 -13.68
N ALA A 195 -12.15 -10.51 -12.48
CA ALA A 195 -13.42 -11.09 -12.03
C ALA A 195 -14.55 -10.06 -11.91
N PHE A 196 -14.22 -8.79 -11.62
CA PHE A 196 -15.21 -7.69 -11.59
C PHE A 196 -15.67 -7.32 -13.00
N ILE A 197 -14.79 -7.40 -14.00
CA ILE A 197 -15.11 -7.10 -15.39
C ILE A 197 -15.97 -8.21 -16.00
N MET A 198 -15.63 -9.47 -15.72
CA MET A 198 -16.32 -10.64 -16.25
C MET A 198 -17.64 -10.93 -15.52
N GLY A 199 -17.88 -10.27 -14.41
CA GLY A 199 -19.05 -10.49 -13.54
C GLY A 199 -18.84 -11.67 -12.60
N MET A 200 -18.87 -11.37 -11.29
CA MET A 200 -18.78 -12.40 -10.26
C MET A 200 -20.13 -13.05 -9.97
N SER A 201 -20.12 -14.38 -9.77
CA SER A 201 -21.28 -15.07 -9.21
C SER A 201 -21.48 -14.66 -7.75
N LYS A 202 -22.70 -14.75 -7.23
CA LYS A 202 -23.00 -14.51 -5.82
C LYS A 202 -22.09 -15.33 -4.90
N LYS A 203 -21.78 -16.58 -5.25
CA LYS A 203 -20.89 -17.46 -4.48
C LYS A 203 -19.46 -16.90 -4.40
N GLN A 204 -18.91 -16.38 -5.51
CA GLN A 204 -17.57 -15.75 -5.53
C GLN A 204 -17.56 -14.47 -4.70
N TRP A 205 -18.57 -13.62 -4.85
CA TRP A 205 -18.74 -12.40 -4.06
C TRP A 205 -18.84 -12.68 -2.56
N ASP A 206 -19.73 -13.64 -2.16
CA ASP A 206 -19.88 -14.05 -0.78
C ASP A 206 -18.56 -14.59 -0.19
N ARG A 207 -17.78 -15.35 -0.99
CA ARG A 207 -16.48 -15.85 -0.56
C ARG A 207 -15.50 -14.70 -0.25
N LEU A 208 -15.41 -13.71 -1.13
CA LEU A 208 -14.53 -12.54 -0.92
C LEU A 208 -14.94 -11.73 0.32
N ASN A 209 -16.24 -11.48 0.50
CA ASN A 209 -16.73 -10.68 1.62
C ASN A 209 -16.68 -11.39 2.98
N LYS A 210 -16.80 -12.73 3.00
CA LYS A 210 -16.78 -13.53 4.22
C LYS A 210 -15.39 -14.03 4.59
N ASP A 211 -14.40 -13.79 3.76
CA ASP A 211 -13.00 -14.18 4.05
C ASP A 211 -12.48 -13.39 5.25
N LYS A 212 -12.11 -14.10 6.32
CA LYS A 212 -11.56 -13.52 7.55
C LYS A 212 -10.26 -12.74 7.31
N LYS A 213 -9.55 -13.04 6.22
CA LYS A 213 -8.34 -12.29 5.81
C LYS A 213 -8.65 -10.98 5.10
N GLN A 214 -9.94 -10.69 4.80
CA GLN A 214 -10.40 -9.44 4.21
C GLN A 214 -9.65 -9.03 2.93
N PRO A 215 -9.74 -9.81 1.84
CA PRO A 215 -9.01 -9.52 0.60
C PRO A 215 -9.40 -8.20 -0.07
N LEU A 216 -10.58 -7.64 0.23
CA LEU A 216 -11.02 -6.34 -0.28
C LEU A 216 -10.50 -5.15 0.53
N TYR A 217 -9.89 -5.40 1.70
CA TYR A 217 -9.37 -4.36 2.58
C TYR A 217 -8.00 -3.88 2.11
N ASN A 218 -7.92 -2.62 1.68
CA ASN A 218 -6.67 -2.02 1.21
C ASN A 218 -5.81 -1.55 2.38
N ARG A 219 -4.82 -2.36 2.77
CA ARG A 219 -3.98 -2.16 3.94
C ARG A 219 -2.98 -1.03 3.80
N PHE A 220 -2.44 -0.78 2.62
CA PHE A 220 -1.48 0.32 2.44
C PHE A 220 -2.14 1.70 2.54
N ARG A 221 -3.46 1.81 2.41
CA ARG A 221 -4.18 3.06 2.61
C ARG A 221 -4.46 3.38 4.08
N GLN A 222 -4.31 2.42 4.96
CA GLN A 222 -4.65 2.54 6.38
C GLN A 222 -3.48 3.03 7.23
N VAL A 223 -3.74 3.22 8.50
CA VAL A 223 -2.75 3.55 9.52
C VAL A 223 -2.62 2.41 10.52
N TRP A 224 -1.40 2.18 10.97
CA TRP A 224 -1.04 1.04 11.81
C TRP A 224 -0.06 1.46 12.90
N CYS A 225 -0.07 0.79 14.04
CA CYS A 225 0.91 1.00 15.10
C CYS A 225 2.31 0.61 14.58
N PRO A 226 3.29 1.54 14.53
CA PRO A 226 4.57 1.29 13.87
C PRO A 226 5.55 0.48 14.71
N GLY A 227 5.36 0.43 16.03
CA GLY A 227 6.32 -0.16 16.94
C GLY A 227 7.73 0.40 16.74
N SER A 228 8.73 -0.44 16.91
CA SER A 228 10.14 -0.01 16.88
C SER A 228 10.64 0.57 15.55
N THR A 229 9.88 0.49 14.45
CA THR A 229 10.25 1.23 13.22
C THR A 229 10.12 2.75 13.40
N PHE A 230 9.48 3.19 14.47
CA PHE A 230 9.33 4.61 14.81
C PHE A 230 10.55 5.17 15.57
N LYS A 231 11.38 4.34 16.16
CA LYS A 231 12.53 4.75 16.97
C LYS A 231 13.54 5.67 16.26
N PRO A 232 13.88 5.46 14.97
CA PRO A 232 14.72 6.42 14.25
C PRO A 232 14.11 7.82 14.15
N VAL A 233 12.77 7.93 14.08
CA VAL A 233 12.06 9.21 14.07
C VAL A 233 12.21 9.91 15.41
N ILE A 234 12.02 9.18 16.51
CA ILE A 234 12.21 9.70 17.88
C ILE A 234 13.67 10.09 18.12
N ALA A 235 14.63 9.29 17.62
CA ALA A 235 16.05 9.64 17.69
C ALA A 235 16.32 10.99 16.99
N ALA A 236 15.79 11.17 15.78
CA ALA A 236 15.97 12.41 15.03
C ALA A 236 15.33 13.62 15.74
N ILE A 237 14.13 13.45 16.30
CA ILE A 237 13.47 14.52 17.08
C ILE A 237 14.31 14.90 18.30
N GLY A 238 14.79 13.91 19.06
CA GLY A 238 15.56 14.19 20.29
C GLY A 238 16.92 14.81 20.03
N LEU A 239 17.61 14.40 18.96
CA LEU A 239 18.87 15.03 18.52
C LEU A 239 18.63 16.44 17.99
N GLN A 240 17.56 16.65 17.19
CA GLN A 240 17.23 17.95 16.59
C GLN A 240 16.81 18.97 17.64
N SER A 241 16.09 18.55 18.68
CA SER A 241 15.68 19.41 19.81
C SER A 241 16.76 19.55 20.87
N GLU A 242 17.93 18.96 20.70
CA GLU A 242 19.04 18.94 21.67
C GLU A 242 18.63 18.37 23.05
N ALA A 243 17.56 17.55 23.09
CA ALA A 243 17.12 16.88 24.31
C ALA A 243 18.15 15.87 24.84
N PHE A 244 18.95 15.32 23.93
CA PHE A 244 20.08 14.45 24.21
C PHE A 244 21.04 14.42 23.03
N THR A 245 22.25 13.89 23.28
CA THR A 245 23.24 13.59 22.23
C THR A 245 23.29 12.08 21.97
N GLY A 246 23.82 11.66 20.80
CA GLY A 246 23.95 10.24 20.48
C GLY A 246 24.90 9.46 21.39
N THR A 247 25.75 10.16 22.17
CA THR A 247 26.71 9.59 23.12
C THR A 247 26.23 9.61 24.57
N ASP A 248 25.08 10.22 24.86
CA ASP A 248 24.51 10.22 26.20
C ASP A 248 24.17 8.80 26.63
N ASN A 249 24.73 8.37 27.75
CA ASN A 249 24.49 7.07 28.34
C ASN A 249 23.29 7.13 29.29
N PHE A 250 22.19 6.46 28.92
CA PHE A 250 20.95 6.46 29.71
C PHE A 250 20.92 5.44 30.86
N GLY A 251 22.02 4.66 31.00
CA GLY A 251 22.16 3.63 32.02
C GLY A 251 21.40 2.34 31.70
N ASN A 252 21.92 1.23 32.23
CA ASN A 252 21.30 -0.08 32.07
C ASN A 252 20.32 -0.35 33.22
N GLU A 253 19.03 -0.42 32.92
CA GLU A 253 17.95 -0.67 33.89
C GLU A 253 17.55 -2.16 33.95
N GLY A 254 18.30 -3.04 33.28
CA GLY A 254 17.90 -4.44 33.12
C GLY A 254 16.80 -4.60 32.07
N HIS A 255 15.90 -5.57 32.30
CA HIS A 255 14.83 -5.89 31.34
C HIS A 255 13.52 -5.12 31.57
N SER A 256 13.38 -4.36 32.66
CA SER A 256 12.14 -3.68 33.04
C SER A 256 12.47 -2.38 33.77
N TRP A 257 11.79 -1.32 33.41
CA TRP A 257 11.95 0.00 33.95
C TRP A 257 10.62 0.72 34.14
N GLN A 258 10.54 1.46 35.20
CA GLN A 258 9.46 2.37 35.55
C GLN A 258 10.06 3.68 36.00
N LYS A 259 9.54 4.82 35.57
CA LYS A 259 10.08 6.12 35.99
C LYS A 259 9.97 6.31 37.49
N ASP A 260 8.79 6.14 38.03
CA ASP A 260 8.48 6.21 39.46
C ASP A 260 7.10 5.56 39.77
N LYS A 261 6.71 5.60 41.05
CA LYS A 261 5.46 5.00 41.53
C LYS A 261 4.18 5.62 40.99
N THR A 262 4.23 6.79 40.35
CA THR A 262 3.05 7.42 39.73
C THR A 262 2.53 6.63 38.53
N TRP A 263 3.38 5.79 37.91
CA TRP A 263 3.00 4.91 36.83
C TRP A 263 2.25 3.64 37.30
N GLY A 264 2.03 3.48 38.61
CA GLY A 264 1.31 2.31 39.15
C GLY A 264 2.02 1.01 38.87
N THR A 265 1.38 0.10 38.13
CA THR A 265 1.94 -1.19 37.71
C THR A 265 2.57 -1.16 36.32
N TYR A 266 2.56 0.01 35.67
CA TYR A 266 3.07 0.13 34.31
C TYR A 266 4.60 0.10 34.26
N HIS A 267 5.18 -0.76 33.43
CA HIS A 267 6.62 -0.88 33.22
C HIS A 267 6.92 -0.98 31.72
N VAL A 268 7.98 -0.30 31.29
CA VAL A 268 8.55 -0.47 29.96
C VAL A 268 9.54 -1.63 30.01
N THR A 269 9.44 -2.55 29.08
CA THR A 269 10.31 -3.73 29.01
C THR A 269 11.18 -3.75 27.76
N THR A 270 12.38 -4.32 27.86
CA THR A 270 13.29 -4.55 26.75
C THR A 270 13.79 -5.99 26.73
N LEU A 271 14.18 -6.49 25.53
CA LEU A 271 14.62 -7.89 25.37
C LEU A 271 16.11 -8.09 25.73
N HIS A 272 16.90 -7.03 25.63
CA HIS A 272 18.36 -7.13 25.75
C HIS A 272 18.92 -6.15 26.79
N THR A 273 19.98 -6.59 27.46
CA THR A 273 20.81 -5.73 28.30
C THR A 273 22.18 -5.58 27.66
N TYR A 274 22.71 -4.38 27.65
CA TYR A 274 23.99 -4.05 26.99
C TYR A 274 24.60 -2.79 27.62
N SER A 275 25.87 -2.53 27.32
CA SER A 275 26.58 -1.34 27.77
C SER A 275 27.62 -0.93 26.72
N PRO A 276 27.81 0.38 26.46
CA PRO A 276 27.07 1.53 27.00
C PRO A 276 25.67 1.64 26.40
N VAL A 277 24.71 2.22 27.15
CA VAL A 277 23.32 2.44 26.71
C VAL A 277 23.23 3.80 26.01
N ILE A 278 23.81 3.87 24.81
CA ILE A 278 23.84 5.05 23.93
C ILE A 278 22.96 4.83 22.71
N LEU A 279 22.63 5.89 21.97
CA LEU A 279 21.68 5.85 20.84
C LEU A 279 21.97 4.74 19.83
N LYS A 280 23.22 4.61 19.36
CA LYS A 280 23.61 3.60 18.40
C LYS A 280 23.25 2.19 18.88
N ASN A 281 23.64 1.84 20.11
CA ASN A 281 23.37 0.53 20.69
C ASN A 281 21.87 0.32 20.93
N ALA A 282 21.16 1.36 21.39
CA ALA A 282 19.71 1.31 21.56
C ALA A 282 18.96 1.02 20.26
N LEU A 283 19.44 1.52 19.12
CA LEU A 283 18.90 1.18 17.80
C LEU A 283 19.21 -0.27 17.40
N ILE A 284 20.47 -0.75 17.60
CA ILE A 284 20.92 -2.12 17.31
C ILE A 284 20.05 -3.13 18.07
N TYR A 285 19.94 -2.97 19.38
CA TYR A 285 19.19 -3.86 20.27
C TYR A 285 17.68 -3.56 20.31
N SER A 286 17.24 -2.50 19.64
CA SER A 286 15.84 -2.06 19.62
C SER A 286 15.24 -1.83 21.01
N ASP A 287 15.97 -1.11 21.88
CA ASP A 287 15.67 -0.93 23.28
C ASP A 287 14.48 0.02 23.51
N ASN A 288 13.39 -0.49 24.10
CA ASN A 288 12.22 0.33 24.43
C ASN A 288 12.51 1.27 25.62
N ILE A 289 13.29 0.82 26.60
CA ILE A 289 13.59 1.61 27.81
C ILE A 289 14.36 2.88 27.44
N TYR A 290 15.39 2.74 26.57
CA TYR A 290 16.11 3.90 26.05
C TYR A 290 15.14 4.90 25.42
N PHE A 291 14.29 4.43 24.51
CA PHE A 291 13.40 5.31 23.75
C PHE A 291 12.24 5.87 24.56
N ALA A 292 11.76 5.18 25.60
CA ALA A 292 10.84 5.75 26.58
C ALA A 292 11.49 6.91 27.35
N LYS A 293 12.72 6.73 27.85
CA LYS A 293 13.50 7.80 28.50
C LYS A 293 13.79 8.96 27.54
N ALA A 294 14.11 8.67 26.26
CA ALA A 294 14.32 9.67 25.23
C ALA A 294 13.06 10.52 25.01
N ALA A 295 11.88 9.88 24.89
CA ALA A 295 10.62 10.61 24.74
C ALA A 295 10.33 11.52 25.97
N LEU A 296 10.58 11.05 27.17
CA LEU A 296 10.43 11.88 28.38
C LEU A 296 11.40 13.06 28.41
N LYS A 297 12.62 12.90 27.90
CA LYS A 297 13.59 14.01 27.78
C LYS A 297 13.17 15.03 26.73
N ILE A 298 12.60 14.59 25.60
CA ILE A 298 12.03 15.47 24.55
C ILE A 298 10.86 16.28 25.15
N GLY A 299 10.01 15.64 25.93
CA GLY A 299 8.83 16.26 26.51
C GLY A 299 7.64 16.31 25.54
N THR A 300 6.45 16.53 26.11
CA THR A 300 5.18 16.45 25.37
C THR A 300 5.07 17.53 24.29
N GLU A 301 5.34 18.78 24.64
CA GLU A 301 5.18 19.94 23.75
C GLU A 301 6.07 19.81 22.50
N GLU A 302 7.33 19.49 22.71
CA GLU A 302 8.30 19.33 21.64
C GLU A 302 7.97 18.10 20.76
N MET A 303 7.55 16.99 21.37
CA MET A 303 7.13 15.79 20.65
C MET A 303 5.95 16.08 19.72
N GLU A 304 4.89 16.72 20.23
CA GLU A 304 3.70 17.09 19.46
C GLU A 304 4.03 18.07 18.33
N ARG A 305 4.88 19.07 18.61
CA ARG A 305 5.35 20.04 17.63
C ARG A 305 6.12 19.35 16.49
N SER A 306 7.10 18.54 16.84
CA SER A 306 7.96 17.88 15.88
C SER A 306 7.20 16.84 15.03
N LEU A 307 6.30 16.07 15.62
CA LEU A 307 5.44 15.14 14.87
C LEU A 307 4.46 15.87 13.95
N SER A 308 3.93 17.03 14.39
CA SER A 308 3.09 17.86 13.51
C SER A 308 3.88 18.41 12.33
N MET A 309 5.12 18.86 12.54
CA MET A 309 6.03 19.29 11.47
C MET A 309 6.37 18.15 10.51
N LEU A 310 6.42 16.92 10.96
CA LEU A 310 6.59 15.72 10.13
C LEU A 310 5.33 15.33 9.33
N GLY A 311 4.24 16.08 9.42
CA GLY A 311 3.01 15.85 8.65
C GLY A 311 2.01 14.92 9.33
N PHE A 312 2.17 14.59 10.61
CA PHE A 312 1.12 13.89 11.36
C PHE A 312 -0.14 14.75 11.46
N HIS A 313 -1.31 14.12 11.40
CA HIS A 313 -2.63 14.77 11.34
C HIS A 313 -2.82 15.68 10.11
N SER A 314 -2.08 15.40 9.04
CA SER A 314 -2.19 16.08 7.76
C SER A 314 -2.23 15.07 6.62
N SER A 315 -2.84 15.46 5.51
CA SER A 315 -2.93 14.62 4.32
C SER A 315 -1.57 14.45 3.65
N ILE A 316 -1.26 13.24 3.23
CA ILE A 316 -0.05 12.94 2.45
C ILE A 316 -0.27 13.48 1.02
N PRO A 317 0.67 14.27 0.45
CA PRO A 317 0.55 14.82 -0.90
C PRO A 317 0.84 13.73 -1.95
N PHE A 318 -0.15 12.88 -2.18
CA PHE A 318 -0.06 11.73 -3.05
C PHE A 318 -1.32 11.57 -3.90
N GLU A 319 -1.24 10.95 -5.06
CA GLU A 319 -2.34 10.81 -6.02
C GLU A 319 -3.51 10.00 -5.45
N ILE A 320 -3.20 8.97 -4.66
CA ILE A 320 -4.20 8.15 -3.97
C ILE A 320 -4.41 8.70 -2.57
N MET A 321 -5.64 8.94 -2.19
CA MET A 321 -5.98 9.38 -0.83
C MET A 321 -5.60 8.29 0.19
N MET A 322 -4.70 8.63 1.11
CA MET A 322 -4.21 7.79 2.18
C MET A 322 -4.81 8.24 3.52
N ALA A 323 -4.95 7.32 4.48
CA ALA A 323 -5.32 7.70 5.83
C ALA A 323 -4.19 8.53 6.48
N GLU A 324 -4.55 9.58 7.18
CA GLU A 324 -3.61 10.47 7.86
C GLU A 324 -2.96 9.76 9.05
N SER A 325 -1.64 9.81 9.13
CA SER A 325 -0.93 9.37 10.33
C SER A 325 -1.26 10.25 11.52
N LYS A 326 -1.31 9.68 12.71
CA LYS A 326 -1.63 10.40 13.93
C LYS A 326 -0.75 9.94 15.10
N PHE A 327 -0.38 10.86 15.97
CA PHE A 327 0.36 10.54 17.19
C PHE A 327 -0.55 10.40 18.40
N SER A 328 -1.80 10.87 18.28
CA SER A 328 -2.85 10.72 19.29
C SER A 328 -4.23 10.85 18.64
N ASN A 329 -5.29 10.54 19.37
CA ASN A 329 -6.65 10.66 18.85
C ASN A 329 -7.15 12.10 18.73
N ASN A 330 -6.64 13.00 19.55
CA ASN A 330 -7.09 14.41 19.67
C ASN A 330 -5.96 15.44 19.49
N LYS A 331 -4.84 15.05 18.89
CA LYS A 331 -3.61 15.87 18.70
C LYS A 331 -2.88 16.26 19.99
N HIS A 332 -3.19 15.58 21.10
CA HIS A 332 -2.52 15.82 22.39
C HIS A 332 -2.13 14.49 23.03
N ILE A 333 -0.91 14.40 23.55
CA ILE A 333 -0.42 13.26 24.33
C ILE A 333 -0.82 13.49 25.78
N GLN A 334 -1.80 12.75 26.26
CA GLN A 334 -2.52 13.06 27.51
C GLN A 334 -1.82 12.62 28.78
N SER A 335 -0.80 11.78 28.72
CA SER A 335 -0.13 11.25 29.89
C SER A 335 1.35 11.01 29.65
N GLU A 336 2.10 11.01 30.74
CA GLU A 336 3.54 10.70 30.69
C GLU A 336 3.82 9.28 30.22
N VAL A 337 2.98 8.30 30.61
CA VAL A 337 3.05 6.92 30.09
C VAL A 337 2.80 6.92 28.58
N GLY A 338 1.78 7.66 28.10
CA GLY A 338 1.52 7.79 26.67
C GLY A 338 2.66 8.43 25.90
N LEU A 339 3.35 9.41 26.51
CA LEU A 339 4.57 9.99 25.93
C LEU A 339 5.70 8.96 25.85
N ALA A 340 5.93 8.21 26.92
CA ALA A 340 6.92 7.13 26.94
C ALA A 340 6.63 6.06 25.87
N ASP A 341 5.37 5.65 25.71
CA ASP A 341 4.93 4.70 24.70
C ASP A 341 5.15 5.24 23.27
N THR A 342 4.90 6.51 23.05
CA THR A 342 5.20 7.20 21.79
C THR A 342 6.67 7.04 21.41
N GLY A 343 7.57 7.04 22.38
CA GLY A 343 9.02 6.90 22.17
C GLY A 343 9.44 5.63 21.43
N TYR A 344 8.70 4.55 21.55
CA TYR A 344 8.98 3.28 20.83
C TYR A 344 7.85 2.86 19.90
N GLY A 345 7.00 3.83 19.50
CA GLY A 345 5.97 3.65 18.47
C GLY A 345 4.78 2.82 18.91
N GLN A 346 4.42 2.91 20.19
CA GLN A 346 3.26 2.30 20.80
C GLN A 346 2.23 3.39 21.25
N GLY A 347 1.32 3.05 22.12
CA GLY A 347 0.27 3.95 22.61
C GLY A 347 -0.72 4.30 21.49
N GLN A 348 -0.90 5.60 21.23
CA GLN A 348 -1.85 6.10 20.25
C GLN A 348 -1.24 6.42 18.87
N VAL A 349 0.07 6.16 18.70
CA VAL A 349 0.75 6.41 17.43
C VAL A 349 0.27 5.44 16.36
N LEU A 350 -0.27 5.97 15.28
CA LEU A 350 -0.65 5.23 14.08
C LEU A 350 -0.03 5.89 12.85
N VAL A 351 0.68 5.13 12.04
CA VAL A 351 1.36 5.63 10.85
C VAL A 351 0.89 4.94 9.58
N ASN A 352 0.71 5.72 8.53
CA ASN A 352 0.52 5.17 7.20
C ASN A 352 1.86 4.66 6.66
N PRO A 353 1.93 3.46 6.04
CA PRO A 353 3.18 2.90 5.53
C PRO A 353 3.92 3.80 4.53
N LEU A 354 3.20 4.51 3.65
CA LEU A 354 3.79 5.46 2.72
C LEU A 354 4.37 6.68 3.46
N HIS A 355 3.67 7.19 4.47
CA HIS A 355 4.17 8.29 5.29
C HIS A 355 5.46 7.91 6.00
N LEU A 356 5.51 6.71 6.60
CA LEU A 356 6.74 6.22 7.23
C LEU A 356 7.89 6.12 6.23
N ALA A 357 7.62 5.60 5.01
CA ALA A 357 8.61 5.57 3.94
C ALA A 357 9.10 6.98 3.57
N CYS A 358 8.19 7.96 3.43
CA CYS A 358 8.57 9.36 3.17
C CYS A 358 9.47 9.92 4.28
N ILE A 359 9.12 9.71 5.56
CA ILE A 359 9.95 10.17 6.69
C ILE A 359 11.35 9.54 6.63
N TYR A 360 11.46 8.24 6.30
CA TYR A 360 12.77 7.59 6.17
C TYR A 360 13.65 8.18 5.07
N THR A 361 13.08 8.80 4.04
CA THR A 361 13.87 9.49 3.00
C THR A 361 14.70 10.64 3.59
N SER A 362 14.23 11.27 4.68
CA SER A 362 14.95 12.40 5.31
C SER A 362 16.33 12.00 5.82
N PHE A 363 16.51 10.74 6.22
CA PHE A 363 17.80 10.26 6.74
C PHE A 363 18.89 10.16 5.68
N CYS A 364 18.56 10.10 4.39
CA CYS A 364 19.52 10.08 3.29
C CYS A 364 19.42 11.29 2.35
N ASN A 365 18.59 12.30 2.68
CA ASN A 365 18.40 13.53 1.93
C ASN A 365 18.60 14.78 2.81
N ASP A 366 19.62 14.75 3.70
CA ASP A 366 20.03 15.90 4.51
C ASP A 366 18.85 16.51 5.31
N GLY A 367 17.93 15.68 5.81
CA GLY A 367 16.78 16.08 6.63
C GLY A 367 15.52 16.48 5.86
N ASN A 368 15.52 16.33 4.55
CA ASN A 368 14.35 16.64 3.72
C ASN A 368 13.50 15.41 3.49
N VAL A 369 12.21 15.50 3.78
CA VAL A 369 11.21 14.46 3.47
C VAL A 369 10.78 14.62 2.03
N LEU A 370 10.96 13.59 1.21
CA LEU A 370 10.59 13.64 -0.19
C LEU A 370 9.09 13.44 -0.39
N LYS A 371 8.54 14.15 -1.37
CA LYS A 371 7.17 13.98 -1.84
C LYS A 371 7.07 12.71 -2.65
N PRO A 372 6.16 11.78 -2.29
CA PRO A 372 5.92 10.59 -3.07
C PRO A 372 5.11 10.91 -4.33
N TYR A 373 5.32 10.15 -5.42
CA TYR A 373 4.53 10.28 -6.64
C TYR A 373 4.49 8.98 -7.44
N LEU A 374 3.40 8.81 -8.22
CA LEU A 374 3.14 7.65 -9.09
C LEU A 374 3.24 7.98 -10.58
N LEU A 375 2.90 9.21 -10.99
CA LEU A 375 2.97 9.57 -12.39
C LEU A 375 4.41 9.68 -12.86
N TYR A 376 4.78 8.85 -13.83
CA TYR A 376 6.11 8.93 -14.44
C TYR A 376 6.30 10.27 -15.13
N LYS A 377 7.42 10.93 -14.82
CA LYS A 377 7.87 12.16 -15.46
C LYS A 377 9.32 11.95 -15.92
N GLU A 378 9.55 12.14 -17.19
CA GLU A 378 10.92 12.08 -17.72
C GLU A 378 11.79 13.15 -17.06
N ASN A 379 12.99 12.76 -16.61
CA ASN A 379 13.94 13.65 -15.91
C ASN A 379 13.33 14.36 -14.67
N ALA A 380 12.42 13.70 -13.96
CA ALA A 380 11.84 14.25 -12.74
C ALA A 380 12.94 14.57 -11.73
N LYS A 381 12.87 15.76 -11.14
CA LYS A 381 13.67 16.12 -9.98
C LYS A 381 12.91 15.74 -8.72
N ALA A 382 13.64 15.31 -7.69
CA ALA A 382 13.05 15.08 -6.38
C ALA A 382 12.35 16.36 -5.88
N GLU A 383 11.07 16.22 -5.52
CA GLU A 383 10.32 17.29 -4.86
C GLU A 383 10.35 17.01 -3.35
N GLN A 384 10.53 18.07 -2.55
CA GLN A 384 10.45 17.97 -1.10
C GLN A 384 8.99 18.15 -0.69
N TRP A 385 8.50 17.25 0.17
CA TRP A 385 7.24 17.46 0.87
C TRP A 385 7.45 18.35 2.09
N ILE A 386 8.49 18.03 2.88
CA ILE A 386 8.86 18.83 4.05
C ILE A 386 10.37 19.09 3.96
N SER A 387 10.73 20.38 4.00
CA SER A 387 12.11 20.80 3.90
C SER A 387 12.74 20.93 5.27
N GLU A 388 14.00 20.51 5.39
CA GLU A 388 14.88 20.77 6.55
C GLU A 388 14.24 20.44 7.91
N VAL A 389 13.41 19.37 7.96
CA VAL A 389 12.77 18.94 9.22
C VAL A 389 13.81 18.46 10.24
N PHE A 390 14.94 17.95 9.74
CA PHE A 390 16.12 17.63 10.52
C PHE A 390 17.36 18.28 9.91
N SER A 391 18.34 18.61 10.74
CA SER A 391 19.64 19.03 10.22
C SER A 391 20.35 17.87 9.53
N LYS A 392 21.31 18.21 8.64
CA LYS A 392 22.14 17.20 7.97
C LYS A 392 22.88 16.32 8.97
N SER A 393 23.45 16.89 10.05
CA SER A 393 24.18 16.14 11.07
C SER A 393 23.28 15.16 11.80
N VAL A 394 22.07 15.57 12.18
CA VAL A 394 21.07 14.69 12.81
C VAL A 394 20.68 13.55 11.90
N SER A 395 20.37 13.84 10.64
CA SER A 395 20.02 12.81 9.65
C SER A 395 21.14 11.79 9.44
N GLN A 396 22.37 12.24 9.35
CA GLN A 396 23.53 11.37 9.20
C GLN A 396 23.77 10.50 10.45
N GLU A 397 23.62 11.04 11.63
CA GLU A 397 23.78 10.29 12.88
C GLU A 397 22.73 9.18 13.01
N VAL A 398 21.46 9.50 12.73
CA VAL A 398 20.39 8.48 12.70
C VAL A 398 20.65 7.44 11.60
N LEU A 399 21.08 7.87 10.42
CA LEU A 399 21.41 6.97 9.33
C LEU A 399 22.51 5.97 9.71
N GLU A 400 23.60 6.41 10.37
CA GLU A 400 24.66 5.53 10.88
C GLU A 400 24.11 4.55 11.94
N GLY A 401 23.20 5.00 12.78
CA GLY A 401 22.50 4.14 13.75
C GLY A 401 21.71 3.02 13.05
N ILE A 402 20.89 3.35 12.06
CA ILE A 402 20.06 2.34 11.35
C ILE A 402 20.87 1.48 10.35
N LYS A 403 22.03 1.95 9.87
CA LYS A 403 23.00 1.07 9.18
C LYS A 403 23.49 -0.01 10.13
N SER A 404 23.79 0.35 11.38
CA SER A 404 24.27 -0.61 12.37
C SER A 404 23.23 -1.69 12.71
N VAL A 405 21.93 -1.38 12.67
CA VAL A 405 20.84 -2.38 12.86
C VAL A 405 20.91 -3.52 11.84
N VAL A 406 21.41 -3.25 10.63
CA VAL A 406 21.49 -4.26 9.54
C VAL A 406 22.88 -4.87 9.44
N ASN A 407 23.93 -4.12 9.78
CA ASN A 407 25.31 -4.56 9.50
C ASN A 407 26.08 -5.05 10.74
N ASP A 408 25.60 -4.77 11.97
CA ASP A 408 26.13 -5.36 13.20
C ASP A 408 25.49 -6.73 13.43
N SER A 409 26.31 -7.72 13.84
CA SER A 409 25.83 -9.09 14.08
C SER A 409 24.78 -9.22 15.20
N HIS A 410 24.70 -8.25 16.11
CA HIS A 410 23.68 -8.17 17.16
C HIS A 410 22.42 -7.41 16.69
N GLY A 411 22.45 -6.82 15.50
CA GLY A 411 21.35 -6.02 14.99
C GLY A 411 20.13 -6.86 14.65
N THR A 412 18.95 -6.34 15.01
CA THR A 412 17.68 -7.03 14.77
C THR A 412 17.36 -7.24 13.28
N GLY A 413 18.02 -6.48 12.40
CA GLY A 413 17.93 -6.60 10.94
C GLY A 413 19.07 -7.37 10.28
N TYR A 414 20.01 -7.94 11.03
CA TYR A 414 21.22 -8.57 10.49
C TYR A 414 20.96 -9.69 9.48
N ALA A 415 19.84 -10.38 9.57
CA ALA A 415 19.47 -11.44 8.63
C ALA A 415 19.39 -10.98 7.15
N ILE A 416 19.29 -9.67 6.89
CA ILE A 416 19.30 -9.09 5.54
C ILE A 416 20.66 -8.50 5.15
N HIS A 417 21.66 -8.59 6.04
CA HIS A 417 23.01 -8.08 5.78
C HIS A 417 23.56 -8.60 4.44
N ARG A 418 24.21 -7.71 3.71
CA ARG A 418 24.86 -8.01 2.43
C ARG A 418 26.36 -7.64 2.48
N LYS A 419 27.19 -8.45 1.83
CA LYS A 419 28.63 -8.18 1.72
C LYS A 419 28.96 -7.22 0.59
N ASP A 420 28.10 -7.16 -0.44
CA ASP A 420 28.32 -6.39 -1.66
C ASP A 420 27.84 -4.93 -1.53
N MET A 421 27.02 -4.61 -0.53
CA MET A 421 26.53 -3.25 -0.29
C MET A 421 26.08 -3.04 1.16
N ILE A 422 26.07 -1.78 1.57
CA ILE A 422 25.53 -1.39 2.87
C ILE A 422 24.02 -1.16 2.71
N LEU A 423 23.24 -1.74 3.60
CA LEU A 423 21.82 -1.45 3.79
C LEU A 423 21.63 -0.75 5.14
N ALA A 424 20.60 0.06 5.23
CA ALA A 424 20.16 0.69 6.46
C ALA A 424 18.70 0.30 6.73
N GLY A 425 18.30 0.10 7.97
CA GLY A 425 16.92 -0.29 8.23
C GLY A 425 16.59 -0.41 9.71
N LYS A 426 15.31 -0.63 10.01
CA LYS A 426 14.81 -0.84 11.36
C LYS A 426 13.66 -1.85 11.34
N THR A 427 13.76 -2.84 12.20
CA THR A 427 12.69 -3.79 12.50
C THR A 427 11.71 -3.20 13.50
N GLY A 428 10.47 -3.62 13.44
CA GLY A 428 9.45 -3.23 14.41
C GLY A 428 8.51 -4.38 14.74
N THR A 429 8.17 -4.50 16.01
CA THR A 429 7.07 -5.32 16.47
C THR A 429 6.18 -4.44 17.31
N ALA A 430 4.91 -4.36 16.95
CA ALA A 430 3.91 -3.60 17.70
C ALA A 430 2.90 -4.58 18.28
N GLU A 431 2.73 -4.55 19.60
CA GLU A 431 1.70 -5.33 20.28
C GLU A 431 0.34 -4.65 20.13
N ILE A 432 -0.65 -5.40 19.71
CA ILE A 432 -2.06 -4.98 19.62
C ILE A 432 -2.84 -5.75 20.67
N LYS A 433 -3.08 -5.12 21.81
CA LYS A 433 -3.77 -5.72 22.97
C LYS A 433 -4.61 -4.67 23.70
N GLU A 434 -5.65 -5.12 24.39
CA GLU A 434 -6.58 -4.26 25.11
C GLU A 434 -5.96 -3.68 26.41
N SER A 435 -5.04 -4.44 27.02
CA SER A 435 -4.35 -4.04 28.26
C SER A 435 -2.98 -4.69 28.33
N GLN A 436 -2.12 -4.21 29.24
CA GLN A 436 -0.80 -4.78 29.48
C GLN A 436 -0.83 -6.26 29.92
N SER A 437 -1.89 -6.67 30.61
CA SER A 437 -2.11 -8.05 31.05
C SER A 437 -2.79 -8.93 30.00
N ASP A 438 -3.24 -8.38 28.88
CA ASP A 438 -3.86 -9.16 27.80
C ASP A 438 -2.82 -10.04 27.08
N THR A 439 -2.98 -11.36 27.20
CA THR A 439 -2.14 -12.37 26.54
C THR A 439 -2.72 -12.85 25.21
N THR A 440 -3.95 -12.44 24.87
CA THR A 440 -4.68 -12.86 23.67
C THR A 440 -4.43 -11.94 22.49
N GLY A 441 -3.88 -10.76 22.73
CA GLY A 441 -3.54 -9.79 21.69
C GLY A 441 -2.61 -10.35 20.63
N THR A 442 -2.62 -9.70 19.47
CA THR A 442 -1.75 -10.03 18.33
C THR A 442 -0.57 -9.07 18.20
N GLU A 443 0.27 -9.31 17.21
CA GLU A 443 1.43 -8.47 16.91
C GLU A 443 1.44 -8.08 15.43
N LEU A 444 1.82 -6.82 15.16
CA LEU A 444 2.20 -6.37 13.83
C LEU A 444 3.72 -6.47 13.70
N GLY A 445 4.18 -7.17 12.68
CA GLY A 445 5.59 -7.19 12.31
C GLY A 445 5.89 -6.14 11.24
N TRP A 446 6.95 -5.38 11.44
CA TRP A 446 7.39 -4.34 10.50
C TRP A 446 8.85 -4.49 10.14
N PHE A 447 9.16 -4.07 8.91
CA PHE A 447 10.53 -3.81 8.52
C PHE A 447 10.59 -2.62 7.56
N ALA A 448 11.45 -1.67 7.87
CA ALA A 448 11.85 -0.61 6.95
C ALA A 448 13.32 -0.80 6.59
N VAL A 449 13.63 -0.89 5.30
CA VAL A 449 15.00 -1.13 4.81
C VAL A 449 15.28 -0.30 3.56
N MET A 450 16.47 0.30 3.48
CA MET A 450 16.85 1.13 2.33
C MET A 450 18.31 1.00 1.96
N THR A 451 18.61 1.36 0.71
CA THR A 451 19.96 1.67 0.23
C THR A 451 20.28 3.12 0.60
N PRO A 452 21.28 3.36 1.46
CA PRO A 452 21.63 4.70 1.92
C PRO A 452 22.57 5.45 0.97
N ASP A 453 23.12 4.79 -0.04
CA ASP A 453 24.08 5.38 -0.99
C ASP A 453 23.37 5.82 -2.29
N LYS A 454 23.42 7.12 -2.57
CA LYS A 454 22.87 7.72 -3.79
C LYS A 454 23.52 7.19 -5.07
N LYS A 455 24.74 6.65 -4.99
CA LYS A 455 25.46 6.06 -6.13
C LYS A 455 24.96 4.64 -6.46
N ASN A 456 24.12 4.05 -5.63
CA ASN A 456 23.54 2.76 -5.95
C ASN A 456 22.74 2.84 -7.26
N LYS A 457 22.96 1.89 -8.18
CA LYS A 457 22.30 1.86 -9.49
C LYS A 457 20.80 1.52 -9.42
N LYS A 458 20.38 0.86 -8.34
CA LYS A 458 18.99 0.45 -8.09
C LYS A 458 18.57 0.86 -6.67
N PRO A 459 18.51 2.19 -6.40
CA PRO A 459 18.17 2.64 -5.05
C PRO A 459 16.74 2.21 -4.71
N ILE A 460 16.56 1.74 -3.48
CA ILE A 460 15.27 1.26 -2.99
C ILE A 460 15.11 1.51 -1.50
N LEU A 461 13.91 1.85 -1.09
CA LEU A 461 13.40 1.85 0.28
C LEU A 461 12.14 1.00 0.29
N ILE A 462 12.09 -0.03 1.13
CA ILE A 462 10.90 -0.85 1.33
C ILE A 462 10.43 -0.68 2.77
N VAL A 463 9.13 -0.48 2.94
CA VAL A 463 8.43 -0.53 4.23
C VAL A 463 7.36 -1.60 4.13
N SER A 464 7.54 -2.71 4.84
CA SER A 464 6.60 -3.82 4.88
C SER A 464 6.00 -4.00 6.27
N MET A 465 4.71 -4.31 6.34
CA MET A 465 3.97 -4.65 7.55
C MET A 465 3.17 -5.92 7.35
N VAL A 466 3.17 -6.79 8.36
CA VAL A 466 2.39 -8.03 8.41
C VAL A 466 1.61 -8.08 9.71
N GLU A 467 0.30 -8.35 9.63
CA GLU A 467 -0.55 -8.60 10.79
C GLU A 467 -0.32 -10.03 11.33
N ASP A 468 -0.67 -10.24 12.61
CA ASP A 468 -0.73 -11.56 13.26
C ASP A 468 0.61 -12.33 13.23
N VAL A 469 1.72 -11.63 13.47
CA VAL A 469 3.07 -12.27 13.47
C VAL A 469 3.44 -12.90 14.81
N LYS A 470 2.59 -12.83 15.82
CA LYS A 470 2.81 -13.47 17.12
C LYS A 470 2.99 -14.97 16.96
N GLY A 471 4.09 -15.50 17.49
CA GLY A 471 4.40 -16.93 17.42
C GLY A 471 5.00 -17.43 16.09
N ILE A 472 5.09 -16.59 15.05
CA ILE A 472 5.72 -16.95 13.76
C ILE A 472 7.03 -16.22 13.49
N GLY A 473 7.53 -15.46 14.47
CA GLY A 473 8.84 -14.82 14.41
C GLY A 473 8.84 -13.29 14.43
N GLY A 474 7.69 -12.66 14.70
CA GLY A 474 7.58 -11.21 14.84
C GLY A 474 8.11 -10.46 13.60
N SER A 475 8.86 -9.39 13.82
CA SER A 475 9.51 -8.65 12.73
C SER A 475 10.53 -9.47 11.94
N GLY A 476 11.14 -10.51 12.53
CA GLY A 476 12.07 -11.41 11.84
C GLY A 476 11.42 -12.17 10.69
N TYR A 477 10.11 -12.43 10.77
CA TYR A 477 9.33 -12.99 9.66
C TYR A 477 9.29 -12.03 8.47
N VAL A 478 9.04 -10.74 8.71
CA VAL A 478 9.03 -9.70 7.67
C VAL A 478 10.41 -9.52 7.05
N VAL A 479 11.47 -9.48 7.86
CA VAL A 479 12.87 -9.39 7.40
C VAL A 479 13.20 -10.51 6.41
N LYS A 480 12.79 -11.75 6.69
CA LYS A 480 13.03 -12.90 5.79
C LYS A 480 12.32 -12.75 4.45
N LYS A 481 11.12 -12.20 4.45
CA LYS A 481 10.33 -11.97 3.22
C LYS A 481 10.93 -10.85 2.38
N ASP A 482 11.27 -9.72 2.99
CA ASP A 482 11.93 -8.61 2.29
C ASP A 482 13.32 -8.99 1.80
N LYS A 483 14.05 -9.87 2.54
CA LYS A 483 15.31 -10.44 2.05
C LYS A 483 15.14 -11.13 0.70
N ALA A 484 14.11 -11.95 0.54
CA ALA A 484 13.85 -12.65 -0.71
C ALA A 484 13.53 -11.70 -1.87
N VAL A 485 12.87 -10.56 -1.57
CA VAL A 485 12.62 -9.49 -2.54
C VAL A 485 13.94 -8.81 -2.93
N LEU A 486 14.76 -8.39 -1.96
CA LEU A 486 16.03 -7.71 -2.22
C LEU A 486 17.07 -8.64 -2.90
N ASP A 487 17.09 -9.92 -2.57
CA ASP A 487 17.93 -10.90 -3.24
C ASP A 487 17.58 -11.05 -4.73
N LYS A 488 16.32 -10.85 -5.09
CA LYS A 488 15.93 -10.81 -6.50
C LYS A 488 16.20 -9.44 -7.14
N TRP A 489 15.98 -8.36 -6.41
CA TRP A 489 16.21 -6.98 -6.88
C TRP A 489 17.68 -6.72 -7.22
N PHE A 490 18.57 -7.12 -6.34
CA PHE A 490 20.03 -6.93 -6.49
C PHE A 490 20.78 -8.13 -7.06
N GLY A 491 20.17 -9.30 -7.09
CA GLY A 491 20.86 -10.59 -7.24
C GLY A 491 21.22 -11.21 -5.89
N LYS A 492 21.35 -12.53 -5.88
CA LYS A 492 21.79 -13.25 -4.67
C LYS A 492 23.22 -12.85 -4.28
N ASN A 493 23.44 -12.66 -2.99
CA ASN A 493 24.73 -12.34 -2.37
C ASN A 493 25.58 -13.60 -2.14
#